data_ef88de7270e77203c60234fb09ab4361
#
_entry.id   ef88de7270e77203c60234fb09ab4361
#
_cell.length_a   1.000
_cell.length_b   1.000
_cell.length_c   1.000
_cell.angle_alpha   90.00
_cell.angle_beta   90.00
_cell.angle_gamma   90.00
#
_symmetry.space_group_name_H-M   'P 1'
#
loop_
_entity.id
_entity.type
_entity.pdbx_description
1 polymer ?
#
loop_
_entity_poly.entity_id
_entity_poly.type
_entity_poly.pdbx_seq_one_letter_code
_entity_poly.pdbx_strand_id
1 'polypeptide(L)'
;MDIAPAHSAETGMSGDTAARIAAFLDAHHVMSLATCAAHGPHAANLLYARDGFALLWVSDPQTRHSADLEADSHAAATVAPNYRDFDEICGVQISGHAQRIDHASERHLARALLEARYPSLQRLADRAPIKQAYESAAFYRLVPRRMLIIDNKRGFGHKDALEFDAPDAKGAAARP
;
A
#
# COMPACT_ATOMS: atom_id res chain seq x y z
N MET A 1 -28.34 29.68 20.40
CA MET A 1 -28.65 28.52 19.56
C MET A 1 -27.38 27.68 19.55
N ASP A 2 -27.25 26.84 20.59
CA ASP A 2 -26.05 26.05 20.85
C ASP A 2 -26.02 24.83 19.93
N ILE A 3 -24.97 24.73 19.13
CA ILE A 3 -24.68 23.51 18.36
C ILE A 3 -23.76 22.65 19.25
N ALA A 4 -24.34 21.62 19.84
CA ALA A 4 -23.58 20.60 20.58
C ALA A 4 -22.67 19.83 19.63
N PRO A 5 -21.42 19.48 20.05
CA PRO A 5 -20.54 18.67 19.21
C PRO A 5 -21.00 17.20 19.23
N ALA A 6 -21.21 16.64 18.06
CA ALA A 6 -21.45 15.21 17.87
C ALA A 6 -20.13 14.44 18.09
N HIS A 7 -19.91 13.96 19.31
CA HIS A 7 -18.71 13.21 19.69
C HIS A 7 -19.08 11.85 20.27
N SER A 8 -19.67 10.94 19.50
CA SER A 8 -19.87 9.55 19.94
C SER A 8 -20.10 8.51 18.83
N ALA A 9 -19.81 8.82 17.56
CA ALA A 9 -19.97 7.87 16.45
C ALA A 9 -18.64 7.34 15.86
N GLU A 10 -17.49 7.78 16.35
CA GLU A 10 -16.20 7.56 15.66
C GLU A 10 -15.58 6.17 15.86
N THR A 11 -15.80 5.50 16.97
CA THR A 11 -15.10 4.23 17.25
C THR A 11 -15.68 3.03 16.49
N GLY A 12 -16.98 3.00 16.24
CA GLY A 12 -17.63 1.93 15.45
C GLY A 12 -17.41 2.06 13.94
N MET A 13 -17.36 3.29 13.42
CA MET A 13 -17.12 3.58 12.01
C MET A 13 -15.68 3.28 11.59
N SER A 14 -14.69 3.48 12.47
CA SER A 14 -13.29 3.18 12.18
C SER A 14 -13.04 1.69 11.95
N GLY A 15 -13.67 0.79 12.73
CA GLY A 15 -13.54 -0.65 12.56
C GLY A 15 -14.13 -1.16 11.23
N ASP A 16 -15.30 -0.66 10.83
CA ASP A 16 -15.92 -1.00 9.54
C ASP A 16 -15.06 -0.49 8.37
N THR A 17 -14.58 0.74 8.43
CA THR A 17 -13.70 1.32 7.41
C THR A 17 -12.40 0.53 7.28
N ALA A 18 -11.78 0.15 8.38
CA ALA A 18 -10.57 -0.68 8.38
C ALA A 18 -10.80 -2.04 7.73
N ALA A 19 -11.90 -2.72 8.06
CA ALA A 19 -12.26 -4.01 7.47
C ALA A 19 -12.52 -3.89 5.95
N ARG A 20 -13.21 -2.84 5.51
CA ARG A 20 -13.50 -2.58 4.09
C ARG A 20 -12.23 -2.30 3.31
N ILE A 21 -11.33 -1.45 3.81
CA ILE A 21 -10.03 -1.18 3.19
C ILE A 21 -9.22 -2.47 3.09
N ALA A 22 -9.12 -3.26 4.16
CA ALA A 22 -8.40 -4.52 4.17
C ALA A 22 -8.94 -5.50 3.11
N ALA A 23 -10.26 -5.71 3.08
CA ALA A 23 -10.91 -6.58 2.10
C ALA A 23 -10.69 -6.08 0.65
N PHE A 24 -10.75 -4.76 0.44
CA PHE A 24 -10.50 -4.17 -0.87
C PHE A 24 -9.07 -4.41 -1.34
N LEU A 25 -8.07 -4.20 -0.46
CA LEU A 25 -6.66 -4.45 -0.76
C LEU A 25 -6.37 -5.94 -1.00
N ASP A 26 -7.09 -6.85 -0.33
CA ASP A 26 -6.95 -8.29 -0.56
C ASP A 26 -7.53 -8.73 -1.90
N ALA A 27 -8.61 -8.09 -2.36
CA ALA A 27 -9.27 -8.40 -3.63
C ALA A 27 -8.52 -7.88 -4.86
N HIS A 28 -7.63 -6.90 -4.72
CA HIS A 28 -6.93 -6.25 -5.83
C HIS A 28 -5.42 -6.50 -5.75
N HIS A 29 -4.76 -6.61 -6.90
CA HIS A 29 -3.38 -7.07 -6.98
C HIS A 29 -2.37 -5.98 -7.37
N VAL A 30 -2.82 -4.89 -7.98
CA VAL A 30 -1.95 -3.85 -8.52
C VAL A 30 -2.18 -2.55 -7.77
N MET A 31 -1.10 -1.92 -7.33
CA MET A 31 -1.09 -0.54 -6.90
C MET A 31 -0.40 0.34 -7.94
N SER A 32 -0.85 1.57 -8.10
CA SER A 32 -0.07 2.64 -8.75
C SER A 32 0.66 3.40 -7.67
N LEU A 33 1.97 3.17 -7.56
CA LEU A 33 2.85 3.86 -6.62
C LEU A 33 3.29 5.20 -7.23
N ALA A 34 3.15 6.28 -6.50
CA ALA A 34 3.66 7.60 -6.84
C ALA A 34 4.82 7.97 -5.92
N THR A 35 5.93 8.40 -6.53
CA THR A 35 7.14 8.91 -5.87
C THR A 35 7.48 10.28 -6.42
N CYS A 36 8.27 11.07 -5.70
CA CYS A 36 8.73 12.37 -6.15
C CYS A 36 10.13 12.64 -5.61
N ALA A 37 11.05 13.00 -6.51
CA ALA A 37 12.39 13.44 -6.17
C ALA A 37 12.80 14.61 -7.09
N ALA A 38 14.09 14.92 -7.19
CA ALA A 38 14.62 16.08 -7.95
C ALA A 38 14.14 16.14 -9.42
N HIS A 39 13.83 14.99 -10.02
CA HIS A 39 13.33 14.92 -11.40
C HIS A 39 11.80 15.00 -11.53
N GLY A 40 11.11 15.41 -10.44
CA GLY A 40 9.65 15.54 -10.39
C GLY A 40 8.92 14.21 -10.10
N PRO A 41 7.58 14.21 -10.15
CA PRO A 41 6.77 13.06 -9.83
C PRO A 41 6.97 11.90 -10.82
N HIS A 42 6.82 10.70 -10.31
CA HIS A 42 6.86 9.44 -11.07
C HIS A 42 5.77 8.51 -10.58
N ALA A 43 5.22 7.69 -11.46
CA ALA A 43 4.25 6.66 -11.11
C ALA A 43 4.64 5.31 -11.74
N ALA A 44 4.45 4.23 -10.99
CA ALA A 44 4.71 2.86 -11.44
C ALA A 44 3.61 1.93 -10.94
N ASN A 45 3.19 0.99 -11.79
CA ASN A 45 2.27 -0.07 -11.42
C ASN A 45 3.04 -1.27 -10.88
N LEU A 46 2.70 -1.70 -9.67
CA LEU A 46 3.43 -2.74 -8.95
C LEU A 46 2.46 -3.77 -8.37
N LEU A 47 2.83 -5.04 -8.43
CA LEU A 47 2.18 -6.08 -7.63
C LEU A 47 2.60 -5.89 -6.16
N TYR A 48 1.66 -6.11 -5.24
CA TYR A 48 1.92 -5.97 -3.82
C TYR A 48 1.31 -7.12 -3.00
N ALA A 49 1.89 -7.38 -1.85
CA ALA A 49 1.26 -8.09 -0.74
C ALA A 49 1.06 -7.10 0.42
N ARG A 50 0.28 -7.48 1.42
CA ARG A 50 0.10 -6.63 2.59
C ARG A 50 0.53 -7.34 3.88
N ASP A 51 1.03 -6.54 4.82
CA ASP A 51 1.31 -6.89 6.20
C ASP A 51 0.57 -5.89 7.10
N GLY A 52 -0.57 -6.30 7.66
CA GLY A 52 -1.52 -5.34 8.21
C GLY A 52 -2.03 -4.38 7.13
N PHE A 53 -1.78 -3.09 7.28
CA PHE A 53 -2.06 -2.05 6.29
C PHE A 53 -0.84 -1.61 5.50
N ALA A 54 0.35 -2.08 5.84
CA ALA A 54 1.54 -1.83 5.04
C ALA A 54 1.51 -2.62 3.73
N LEU A 55 1.92 -2.00 2.63
CA LEU A 55 2.05 -2.64 1.34
C LEU A 55 3.51 -3.00 1.08
N LEU A 56 3.74 -4.24 0.66
CA LEU A 56 5.05 -4.83 0.40
C LEU A 56 5.19 -5.14 -1.08
N TRP A 57 6.32 -4.84 -1.68
CA TRP A 57 6.62 -5.21 -3.06
C TRP A 57 8.10 -5.52 -3.25
N VAL A 58 8.42 -6.11 -4.39
CA VAL A 58 9.77 -6.38 -4.85
C VAL A 58 10.03 -5.57 -6.11
N SER A 59 11.21 -4.97 -6.20
CA SER A 59 11.62 -4.18 -7.37
C SER A 59 13.14 -4.18 -7.54
N ASP A 60 13.59 -3.92 -8.79
CA ASP A 60 15.00 -3.65 -9.06
C ASP A 60 15.40 -2.31 -8.38
N PRO A 61 16.47 -2.30 -7.58
CA PRO A 61 17.00 -1.07 -6.98
C PRO A 61 17.36 0.03 -7.98
N GLN A 62 17.61 -0.32 -9.23
CA GLN A 62 17.96 0.65 -10.29
C GLN A 62 16.73 1.32 -10.93
N THR A 63 15.52 0.95 -10.54
CA THR A 63 14.31 1.62 -11.06
C THR A 63 14.19 3.05 -10.52
N ARG A 64 13.53 3.91 -11.30
CA ARG A 64 13.35 5.30 -10.91
C ARG A 64 12.64 5.45 -9.55
N HIS A 65 11.55 4.72 -9.33
CA HIS A 65 10.85 4.78 -8.05
C HIS A 65 11.73 4.30 -6.88
N SER A 66 12.62 3.34 -7.09
CA SER A 66 13.57 2.89 -6.06
C SER A 66 14.58 4.01 -5.72
N ALA A 67 15.14 4.66 -6.73
CA ALA A 67 16.06 5.79 -6.54
C ALA A 67 15.35 7.02 -5.91
N ASP A 68 14.11 7.32 -6.33
CA ASP A 68 13.31 8.39 -5.73
C ASP A 68 13.11 8.16 -4.23
N LEU A 69 12.79 6.91 -3.82
CA LEU A 69 12.56 6.54 -2.42
C LEU A 69 13.81 6.57 -1.54
N GLU A 70 15.00 6.42 -2.11
CA GLU A 70 16.26 6.63 -1.39
C GLU A 70 16.48 8.12 -1.07
N ALA A 71 16.01 9.03 -1.93
CA ALA A 71 16.13 10.45 -1.76
C ALA A 71 15.02 11.04 -0.88
N ASP A 72 13.77 10.57 -1.04
CA ASP A 72 12.59 11.00 -0.27
C ASP A 72 11.65 9.81 -0.07
N SER A 73 11.43 9.44 1.19
CA SER A 73 10.56 8.34 1.56
C SER A 73 9.06 8.63 1.42
N HIS A 74 8.66 9.88 1.22
CA HIS A 74 7.24 10.20 1.02
C HIS A 74 6.72 9.55 -0.25
N ALA A 75 5.62 8.83 -0.12
CA ALA A 75 5.00 8.13 -1.22
C ALA A 75 3.48 8.14 -1.10
N ALA A 76 2.84 8.05 -2.25
CA ALA A 76 1.41 7.78 -2.32
C ALA A 76 1.16 6.55 -3.19
N ALA A 77 0.06 5.86 -2.95
CA ALA A 77 -0.38 4.79 -3.81
C ALA A 77 -1.89 4.83 -4.02
N THR A 78 -2.34 4.30 -5.13
CA THR A 78 -3.74 4.03 -5.38
C THR A 78 -3.93 2.57 -5.76
N VAL A 79 -5.03 1.99 -5.28
CA VAL A 79 -5.50 0.67 -5.70
C VAL A 79 -6.92 0.84 -6.19
N ALA A 80 -7.17 0.50 -7.45
CA ALA A 80 -8.47 0.64 -8.07
C ALA A 80 -8.67 -0.41 -9.16
N PRO A 81 -9.88 -0.95 -9.34
CA PRO A 81 -10.24 -1.75 -10.51
C PRO A 81 -10.40 -0.85 -11.74
N ASN A 82 -10.58 -1.48 -12.89
CA ASN A 82 -11.01 -0.79 -14.08
C ASN A 82 -12.53 -0.60 -14.03
N TYR A 83 -13.02 0.63 -13.98
CA TYR A 83 -14.45 0.95 -14.03
C TYR A 83 -14.86 1.57 -15.37
N ARG A 84 -16.13 1.42 -15.69
CA ARG A 84 -16.72 1.96 -16.92
C ARG A 84 -17.74 3.06 -16.65
N ASP A 85 -18.21 3.18 -15.40
CA ASP A 85 -19.22 4.14 -15.00
C ASP A 85 -18.82 4.85 -13.70
N PHE A 86 -19.34 6.06 -13.50
CA PHE A 86 -19.11 6.86 -12.29
C PHE A 86 -19.68 6.20 -11.04
N ASP A 87 -20.78 5.46 -11.14
CA ASP A 87 -21.40 4.75 -10.03
C ASP A 87 -20.56 3.55 -9.55
N GLU A 88 -19.65 3.05 -10.41
CA GLU A 88 -18.76 1.95 -10.09
C GLU A 88 -17.48 2.38 -9.37
N ILE A 89 -17.21 3.70 -9.31
CA ILE A 89 -15.96 4.20 -8.72
C ILE A 89 -15.83 3.73 -7.28
N CYS A 90 -14.85 2.87 -7.07
CA CYS A 90 -14.45 2.38 -5.76
C CYS A 90 -12.93 2.16 -5.77
N GLY A 91 -12.21 2.70 -4.77
CA GLY A 91 -10.76 2.58 -4.73
C GLY A 91 -10.19 3.04 -3.41
N VAL A 92 -8.95 2.63 -3.14
CA VAL A 92 -8.19 3.03 -1.96
C VAL A 92 -7.07 3.97 -2.39
N GLN A 93 -6.99 5.13 -1.74
CA GLN A 93 -5.87 6.07 -1.84
C GLN A 93 -5.06 5.98 -0.55
N ILE A 94 -3.75 5.97 -0.68
CA ILE A 94 -2.80 5.77 0.42
C ILE A 94 -1.77 6.89 0.35
N SER A 95 -1.49 7.51 1.47
CA SER A 95 -0.33 8.38 1.65
C SER A 95 0.49 7.91 2.85
N GLY A 96 1.81 7.96 2.75
CA GLY A 96 2.67 7.47 3.81
C GLY A 96 4.15 7.56 3.47
N HIS A 97 4.93 6.67 4.09
CA HIS A 97 6.36 6.57 3.87
C HIS A 97 6.71 5.19 3.31
N ALA A 98 7.48 5.18 2.24
CA ALA A 98 7.97 3.97 1.64
C ALA A 98 9.50 3.91 1.75
N GLN A 99 10.01 2.71 2.04
CA GLN A 99 11.45 2.50 2.20
C GLN A 99 11.84 1.07 1.82
N ARG A 100 13.10 0.90 1.53
CA ARG A 100 13.71 -0.40 1.34
C ARG A 100 13.74 -1.16 2.66
N ILE A 101 13.54 -2.47 2.61
CA ILE A 101 13.61 -3.37 3.75
C ILE A 101 15.04 -3.94 3.84
N ASP A 102 15.81 -3.52 4.85
CA ASP A 102 17.20 -3.93 5.01
C ASP A 102 17.40 -5.08 6.00
N HIS A 103 16.52 -5.23 6.98
CA HIS A 103 16.60 -6.30 7.97
C HIS A 103 16.26 -7.67 7.36
N ALA A 104 17.12 -8.67 7.60
CA ALA A 104 16.97 -10.00 7.00
C ALA A 104 15.63 -10.69 7.38
N SER A 105 15.19 -10.56 8.64
CA SER A 105 13.91 -11.12 9.10
C SER A 105 12.70 -10.49 8.41
N GLU A 106 12.72 -9.16 8.22
CA GLU A 106 11.64 -8.45 7.52
C GLU A 106 11.62 -8.76 6.02
N ARG A 107 12.81 -8.89 5.39
CA ARG A 107 12.91 -9.35 4.00
C ARG A 107 12.35 -10.76 3.83
N HIS A 108 12.64 -11.66 4.80
CA HIS A 108 12.10 -13.02 4.77
C HIS A 108 10.57 -13.01 4.85
N LEU A 109 10.00 -12.21 5.76
CA LEU A 109 8.55 -12.04 5.88
C LEU A 109 7.95 -11.47 4.58
N ALA A 110 8.51 -10.39 4.04
CA ALA A 110 8.03 -9.78 2.81
C ALA A 110 8.06 -10.77 1.63
N ARG A 111 9.14 -11.54 1.50
CA ARG A 111 9.24 -12.61 0.50
C ARG A 111 8.14 -13.64 0.68
N ALA A 112 7.95 -14.16 1.90
CA ALA A 112 6.95 -15.18 2.19
C ALA A 112 5.53 -14.71 1.86
N LEU A 113 5.18 -13.47 2.21
CA LEU A 113 3.87 -12.88 1.91
C LEU A 113 3.64 -12.68 0.41
N LEU A 114 4.66 -12.22 -0.33
CA LEU A 114 4.59 -12.07 -1.78
C LEU A 114 4.48 -13.41 -2.50
N GLU A 115 5.26 -14.41 -2.10
CA GLU A 115 5.22 -15.76 -2.69
C GLU A 115 3.91 -16.49 -2.38
N ALA A 116 3.35 -16.31 -1.18
CA ALA A 116 2.03 -16.85 -0.83
C ALA A 116 0.92 -16.21 -1.68
N ARG A 117 0.99 -14.89 -1.91
CA ARG A 117 0.00 -14.18 -2.73
C ARG A 117 0.19 -14.45 -4.23
N TYR A 118 1.43 -14.65 -4.69
CA TYR A 118 1.82 -14.85 -6.09
C TYR A 118 2.66 -16.12 -6.25
N PRO A 119 2.05 -17.33 -6.24
CA PRO A 119 2.80 -18.59 -6.36
C PRO A 119 3.62 -18.70 -7.65
N SER A 120 3.31 -17.87 -8.67
CA SER A 120 4.13 -17.78 -9.89
C SER A 120 5.54 -17.24 -9.64
N LEU A 121 5.77 -16.45 -8.60
CA LEU A 121 7.10 -15.94 -8.26
C LEU A 121 8.10 -17.08 -7.99
N GLN A 122 7.67 -18.13 -7.28
CA GLN A 122 8.49 -19.32 -7.04
C GLN A 122 8.86 -20.03 -8.35
N ARG A 123 7.90 -20.15 -9.29
CA ARG A 123 8.15 -20.77 -10.60
C ARG A 123 9.05 -19.92 -11.50
N LEU A 124 9.02 -18.61 -11.35
CA LEU A 124 9.91 -17.69 -12.08
C LEU A 124 11.35 -17.80 -11.57
N ALA A 125 11.54 -18.10 -10.28
CA ALA A 125 12.86 -18.34 -9.69
C ALA A 125 13.58 -19.56 -10.28
N ASP A 126 12.89 -20.47 -10.96
CA ASP A 126 13.51 -21.62 -11.65
C ASP A 126 13.98 -21.30 -13.08
N ARG A 127 13.69 -20.10 -13.60
CA ARG A 127 14.09 -19.67 -14.95
C ARG A 127 15.30 -18.75 -14.88
N ALA A 128 16.43 -19.19 -15.43
CA ALA A 128 17.76 -18.58 -15.26
C ALA A 128 17.83 -17.03 -15.38
N PRO A 129 17.27 -16.32 -16.39
CA PRO A 129 17.37 -14.85 -16.43
C PRO A 129 16.55 -14.16 -15.33
N ILE A 130 15.39 -14.73 -14.98
CA ILE A 130 14.45 -14.14 -14.02
C ILE A 130 14.91 -14.43 -12.60
N LYS A 131 15.50 -15.60 -12.36
CA LYS A 131 16.08 -15.96 -11.08
C LYS A 131 17.14 -14.93 -10.64
N GLN A 132 18.07 -14.60 -11.50
CA GLN A 132 19.11 -13.60 -11.20
C GLN A 132 18.49 -12.22 -10.91
N ALA A 133 17.51 -11.78 -11.69
CA ALA A 133 16.82 -10.52 -11.46
C ALA A 133 16.07 -10.51 -10.12
N TYR A 134 15.41 -11.62 -9.75
CA TYR A 134 14.71 -11.73 -8.48
C TYR A 134 15.64 -11.83 -7.27
N GLU A 135 16.79 -12.49 -7.42
CA GLU A 135 17.83 -12.59 -6.37
C GLU A 135 18.52 -11.23 -6.12
N SER A 136 18.66 -10.39 -7.15
CA SER A 136 19.24 -9.04 -7.03
C SER A 136 18.21 -7.97 -6.64
N ALA A 137 16.92 -8.29 -6.68
CA ALA A 137 15.85 -7.36 -6.36
C ALA A 137 15.81 -7.02 -4.87
N ALA A 138 15.37 -5.81 -4.57
CA ALA A 138 15.12 -5.35 -3.21
C ALA A 138 13.63 -5.43 -2.85
N PHE A 139 13.36 -5.61 -1.57
CA PHE A 139 12.01 -5.55 -1.02
C PHE A 139 11.78 -4.17 -0.42
N TYR A 140 10.58 -3.67 -0.58
CA TYR A 140 10.15 -2.35 -0.12
C TYR A 140 8.86 -2.47 0.68
N ARG A 141 8.63 -1.48 1.56
CA ARG A 141 7.42 -1.36 2.37
C ARG A 141 6.90 0.07 2.30
N LEU A 142 5.62 0.25 2.00
CA LEU A 142 4.88 1.49 2.21
C LEU A 142 4.08 1.38 3.51
N VAL A 143 4.45 2.18 4.51
CA VAL A 143 3.72 2.31 5.78
C VAL A 143 2.76 3.48 5.64
N PRO A 144 1.44 3.25 5.73
CA PRO A 144 0.47 4.31 5.56
C PRO A 144 0.46 5.27 6.76
N ARG A 145 0.23 6.54 6.46
CA ARG A 145 -0.15 7.58 7.42
C ARG A 145 -1.64 7.87 7.34
N ARG A 146 -2.18 7.70 6.15
CA ARG A 146 -3.61 7.87 5.87
C ARG A 146 -4.03 6.98 4.72
N MET A 147 -5.21 6.38 4.87
CA MET A 147 -5.91 5.71 3.78
C MET A 147 -7.30 6.31 3.62
N LEU A 148 -7.74 6.45 2.37
CA LEU A 148 -9.10 6.82 2.00
C LEU A 148 -9.69 5.72 1.15
N ILE A 149 -10.87 5.23 1.50
CA ILE A 149 -11.67 4.41 0.59
C ILE A 149 -12.77 5.27 -0.02
N ILE A 150 -12.80 5.34 -1.34
CA ILE A 150 -13.85 5.99 -2.12
C ILE A 150 -14.82 4.90 -2.55
N ASP A 151 -16.13 5.15 -2.43
CA ASP A 151 -17.17 4.19 -2.81
C ASP A 151 -18.44 4.93 -3.24
N ASN A 152 -18.60 5.13 -4.54
CA ASN A 152 -19.75 5.85 -5.12
C ASN A 152 -21.07 5.09 -4.96
N LYS A 153 -21.02 3.76 -4.71
CA LYS A 153 -22.25 2.98 -4.40
C LYS A 153 -22.88 3.38 -3.07
N ARG A 154 -22.11 4.01 -2.18
CA ARG A 154 -22.61 4.54 -0.88
C ARG A 154 -23.05 6.00 -0.97
N GLY A 155 -22.88 6.63 -2.13
CA GLY A 155 -23.18 8.03 -2.42
C GLY A 155 -22.08 8.62 -3.29
N PHE A 156 -22.45 9.50 -4.21
CA PHE A 156 -21.49 10.11 -5.15
C PHE A 156 -20.39 10.86 -4.40
N GLY A 157 -19.14 10.43 -4.61
CA GLY A 157 -17.97 10.99 -3.92
C GLY A 157 -17.84 10.62 -2.45
N HIS A 158 -18.58 9.61 -1.97
CA HIS A 158 -18.48 9.13 -0.58
C HIS A 158 -17.05 8.64 -0.28
N LYS A 159 -16.51 9.09 0.86
CA LYS A 159 -15.15 8.76 1.31
C LYS A 159 -15.15 8.48 2.80
N ASP A 160 -14.53 7.38 3.18
CA ASP A 160 -14.19 7.09 4.57
C ASP A 160 -12.67 7.10 4.73
N ALA A 161 -12.18 7.65 5.83
CA ALA A 161 -10.76 7.78 6.13
C ALA A 161 -10.33 6.84 7.26
N LEU A 162 -9.12 6.34 7.16
CA LEU A 162 -8.39 5.65 8.22
C LEU A 162 -7.06 6.36 8.41
N GLU A 163 -6.84 6.92 9.60
CA GLU A 163 -5.60 7.59 9.98
C GLU A 163 -4.73 6.62 10.80
N PHE A 164 -3.43 6.74 10.65
CA PHE A 164 -2.46 5.94 11.39
C PHE A 164 -1.56 6.89 12.18
N ASP A 165 -1.35 6.59 13.45
CA ASP A 165 -0.37 7.31 14.26
C ASP A 165 1.02 7.21 13.61
N ALA A 166 1.86 8.24 13.85
CA ALA A 166 3.23 8.18 13.38
C ALA A 166 3.86 6.90 13.93
N PRO A 167 4.44 6.02 13.09
CA PRO A 167 5.20 4.91 13.63
C PRO A 167 6.30 5.51 14.48
N ASP A 168 6.33 5.18 15.77
CA ASP A 168 7.53 5.33 16.57
C ASP A 168 8.65 4.68 15.75
N ALA A 169 9.82 5.31 15.68
CA ALA A 169 10.94 4.94 14.81
C ALA A 169 11.47 3.49 15.02
N LYS A 170 10.73 2.65 15.72
CA LYS A 170 10.93 1.23 15.97
C LYS A 170 9.61 0.49 15.83
N GLY A 171 9.34 0.00 14.61
CA GLY A 171 8.44 -1.13 14.33
C GLY A 171 7.01 -1.00 14.86
N ALA A 172 6.10 -0.40 14.10
CA ALA A 172 4.68 -0.45 14.40
C ALA A 172 4.11 -1.82 14.00
N ALA A 173 4.02 -2.72 14.96
CA ALA A 173 3.01 -3.77 14.93
C ALA A 173 1.64 -3.10 15.06
N ALA A 174 0.73 -3.35 14.10
CA ALA A 174 -0.66 -2.94 14.25
C ALA A 174 -1.21 -3.53 15.54
N ARG A 175 -1.70 -2.69 16.45
CA ARG A 175 -2.53 -3.13 17.57
C ARG A 175 -3.94 -3.38 17.06
N PRO A 176 -4.61 -4.44 17.62
CA PRO A 176 -5.96 -4.86 17.24
C PRO A 176 -7.02 -3.79 17.54
#